data_88ea33234d2eb22e05e30eb6fd6a78dc
#
_entry.id   88ea33234d2eb22e05e30eb6fd6a78dc
#
_cell.length_a   1.000
_cell.length_b   1.000
_cell.length_c   1.000
_cell.angle_alpha   90.00
_cell.angle_beta   90.00
_cell.angle_gamma   90.00
#
_symmetry.space_group_name_H-M   'P 1'
#
loop_
_entity.id
_entity.type
_entity.pdbx_description
1 polymer ?
#
loop_
_entity_poly.entity_id
_entity_poly.type
_entity_poly.pdbx_seq_one_letter_code
_entity_poly.pdbx_strand_id
1 'polypeptide(L)'
;MIEELNPDSELLTDDPDIATKINEVVNQVMFELARMKKIPKYVEMEVSEGDIIDFAKLEKACGYEVYQINMVGGIDYVFKANGTIVKVLESGTAEIELFVYPERIMATTKDKAYEFELSNDALELMPYGVAADLLKSDVSAEYGKVYAERYETMLQRLDSRYAMTSVFIEGGVNV
;
A
#
# COMPACT_ATOMS: atom_id res chain seq x y z
N MET A 1 -13.33 -18.88 29.05
CA MET A 1 -12.54 -18.04 29.96
C MET A 1 -11.75 -17.12 29.08
N ILE A 2 -12.12 -15.86 28.99
CA ILE A 2 -11.38 -14.86 28.24
C ILE A 2 -10.27 -14.45 29.21
N GLU A 3 -9.04 -14.83 28.93
CA GLU A 3 -7.90 -14.27 29.64
C GLU A 3 -7.86 -12.79 29.31
N GLU A 4 -8.01 -11.95 30.33
CA GLU A 4 -7.80 -10.53 30.21
C GLU A 4 -6.35 -10.32 29.74
N LEU A 5 -6.20 -9.71 28.55
CA LEU A 5 -4.91 -9.27 28.05
C LEU A 5 -4.30 -8.34 29.11
N ASN A 6 -3.23 -8.79 29.73
CA ASN A 6 -2.51 -7.99 30.71
C ASN A 6 -1.89 -6.78 29.99
N PRO A 7 -2.33 -5.55 30.26
CA PRO A 7 -1.87 -4.37 29.53
C PRO A 7 -0.38 -4.05 29.72
N ASP A 8 0.28 -4.74 30.65
CA ASP A 8 1.72 -4.57 30.93
C ASP A 8 2.61 -5.65 30.29
N SER A 9 2.05 -6.60 29.51
CA SER A 9 2.88 -7.58 28.81
C SER A 9 3.47 -6.93 27.54
N GLU A 10 4.79 -6.80 27.49
CA GLU A 10 5.53 -6.31 26.32
C GLU A 10 5.45 -7.27 25.13
N LEU A 11 4.93 -8.48 25.30
CA LEU A 11 4.79 -9.52 24.28
C LEU A 11 3.31 -9.81 24.04
N LEU A 12 2.87 -9.63 22.80
CA LEU A 12 1.52 -9.98 22.33
C LEU A 12 1.30 -11.49 22.25
N THR A 13 2.35 -12.29 22.31
CA THR A 13 2.31 -13.76 22.23
C THR A 13 3.54 -14.38 22.87
N ASP A 14 3.37 -15.49 23.55
CA ASP A 14 4.45 -16.33 24.10
C ASP A 14 5.04 -17.27 23.01
N ASP A 15 4.45 -17.32 21.81
CA ASP A 15 4.94 -18.12 20.70
C ASP A 15 6.07 -17.35 19.97
N PRO A 16 7.33 -17.80 20.09
CA PRO A 16 8.47 -17.13 19.50
C PRO A 16 8.43 -17.13 17.96
N ASP A 17 7.72 -18.06 17.34
CA ASP A 17 7.56 -18.15 15.89
C ASP A 17 6.63 -17.06 15.38
N ILE A 18 5.54 -16.80 16.07
CA ILE A 18 4.62 -15.71 15.77
C ILE A 18 5.31 -14.36 16.02
N ALA A 19 5.96 -14.18 17.17
CA ALA A 19 6.66 -12.94 17.51
C ALA A 19 7.73 -12.53 16.47
N THR A 20 8.39 -13.52 15.88
CA THR A 20 9.42 -13.28 14.87
C THR A 20 8.83 -12.89 13.51
N LYS A 21 7.67 -13.44 13.15
CA LYS A 21 7.05 -13.28 11.82
C LYS A 21 6.05 -12.13 11.73
N ILE A 22 5.54 -11.65 12.88
CA ILE A 22 4.40 -10.72 12.89
C ILE A 22 4.64 -9.46 12.06
N ASN A 23 5.80 -8.83 12.18
CA ASN A 23 6.10 -7.60 11.44
C ASN A 23 6.15 -7.84 9.92
N GLU A 24 6.67 -8.99 9.49
CA GLU A 24 6.74 -9.35 8.08
C GLU A 24 5.33 -9.59 7.50
N VAL A 25 4.50 -10.34 8.23
CA VAL A 25 3.12 -10.63 7.84
C VAL A 25 2.28 -9.35 7.81
N VAL A 26 2.43 -8.47 8.81
CA VAL A 26 1.74 -7.17 8.84
C VAL A 26 2.14 -6.32 7.64
N ASN A 27 3.43 -6.23 7.32
CA ASN A 27 3.91 -5.50 6.13
C ASN A 27 3.36 -6.09 4.83
N GLN A 28 3.31 -7.41 4.71
CA GLN A 28 2.79 -8.09 3.53
C GLN A 28 1.30 -7.76 3.31
N VAL A 29 0.48 -7.90 4.34
CA VAL A 29 -0.96 -7.58 4.27
C VAL A 29 -1.18 -6.09 4.01
N MET A 30 -0.42 -5.22 4.67
CA MET A 30 -0.47 -3.78 4.49
C MET A 30 -0.16 -3.37 3.03
N PHE A 31 0.83 -4.00 2.40
CA PHE A 31 1.19 -3.74 1.00
C PHE A 31 0.17 -4.30 0.02
N GLU A 32 -0.45 -5.43 0.32
CA GLU A 32 -1.58 -5.94 -0.45
C GLU A 32 -2.75 -4.95 -0.43
N LEU A 33 -3.14 -4.49 0.74
CA LEU A 33 -4.20 -3.50 0.92
C LEU A 33 -3.88 -2.16 0.24
N ALA A 34 -2.62 -1.71 0.28
CA ALA A 34 -2.18 -0.50 -0.41
C ALA A 34 -2.24 -0.61 -1.94
N ARG A 35 -2.11 -1.81 -2.51
CA ARG A 35 -2.34 -2.04 -3.95
C ARG A 35 -3.81 -1.99 -4.31
N MET A 36 -4.70 -2.43 -3.42
CA MET A 36 -6.14 -2.41 -3.62
C MET A 36 -6.71 -0.99 -3.41
N LYS A 37 -6.33 -0.33 -2.32
CA LYS A 37 -6.66 1.06 -1.98
C LYS A 37 -5.43 1.94 -2.15
N LYS A 38 -5.16 2.29 -3.40
CA LYS A 38 -3.99 3.04 -3.83
C LYS A 38 -3.74 4.29 -2.99
N ILE A 39 -2.49 4.47 -2.54
CA ILE A 39 -2.03 5.64 -1.80
C ILE A 39 -1.38 6.59 -2.81
N PRO A 40 -2.03 7.69 -3.21
CA PRO A 40 -1.47 8.62 -4.17
C PRO A 40 -0.45 9.53 -3.49
N LYS A 41 0.64 9.81 -4.20
CA LYS A 41 1.59 10.89 -3.89
C LYS A 41 1.85 11.69 -5.16
N TYR A 42 2.17 12.96 -5.00
CA TYR A 42 2.44 13.89 -6.10
C TYR A 42 3.86 14.41 -5.97
N VAL A 43 4.58 14.42 -7.08
CA VAL A 43 5.94 14.94 -7.18
C VAL A 43 6.04 15.91 -8.32
N GLU A 44 6.56 17.09 -8.08
CA GLU A 44 6.95 18.05 -9.09
C GLU A 44 8.46 18.06 -9.22
N MET A 45 8.97 18.05 -10.45
CA MET A 45 10.41 18.13 -10.69
C MET A 45 10.74 18.82 -12.01
N GLU A 46 11.79 19.63 -11.99
CA GLU A 46 12.38 20.19 -13.20
C GLU A 46 13.15 19.10 -13.96
N VAL A 47 12.87 18.97 -15.24
CA VAL A 47 13.46 17.97 -16.12
C VAL A 47 13.90 18.58 -17.43
N SER A 48 14.90 17.95 -18.05
CA SER A 48 15.43 18.31 -19.38
C SER A 48 15.06 17.24 -20.41
N GLU A 49 14.98 17.65 -21.68
CA GLU A 49 14.81 16.72 -22.78
C GLU A 49 15.87 15.62 -22.75
N GLY A 50 15.44 14.37 -22.88
CA GLY A 50 16.28 13.17 -22.80
C GLY A 50 16.45 12.58 -21.41
N ASP A 51 16.01 13.28 -20.36
CA ASP A 51 16.05 12.75 -18.98
C ASP A 51 15.26 11.46 -18.84
N ILE A 52 15.73 10.63 -17.92
CA ILE A 52 15.07 9.40 -17.49
C ILE A 52 14.57 9.58 -16.06
N ILE A 53 13.30 9.31 -15.86
CA ILE A 53 12.68 9.26 -14.54
C ILE A 53 12.29 7.82 -14.27
N ASP A 54 12.92 7.20 -13.30
CA ASP A 54 12.67 5.86 -12.82
C ASP A 54 12.12 5.87 -11.38
N PHE A 55 11.76 4.71 -10.86
CA PHE A 55 11.26 4.59 -9.49
C PHE A 55 12.28 5.09 -8.46
N ALA A 56 13.58 4.80 -8.63
CA ALA A 56 14.58 5.24 -7.67
C ALA A 56 14.67 6.77 -7.55
N LYS A 57 14.51 7.49 -8.67
CA LYS A 57 14.46 8.95 -8.68
C LYS A 57 13.20 9.48 -8.00
N LEU A 58 12.05 8.81 -8.23
CA LEU A 58 10.77 9.17 -7.63
C LEU A 58 10.74 8.87 -6.14
N GLU A 59 11.24 7.71 -5.72
CA GLU A 59 11.35 7.32 -4.31
C GLU A 59 12.22 8.32 -3.52
N LYS A 60 13.32 8.76 -4.12
CA LYS A 60 14.16 9.81 -3.51
C LYS A 60 13.42 11.14 -3.37
N ALA A 61 12.54 11.46 -4.30
CA ALA A 61 11.79 12.71 -4.28
C ALA A 61 10.60 12.69 -3.31
N CYS A 62 9.86 11.57 -3.24
CA CYS A 62 8.67 11.46 -2.38
C CYS A 62 8.95 10.86 -1.00
N GLY A 63 10.07 10.14 -0.82
CA GLY A 63 10.42 9.47 0.44
C GLY A 63 9.71 8.13 0.68
N TYR A 64 9.02 7.58 -0.32
CA TYR A 64 8.25 6.34 -0.24
C TYR A 64 8.68 5.33 -1.30
N GLU A 65 8.50 4.03 -1.04
CA GLU A 65 8.66 2.96 -2.02
C GLU A 65 7.56 3.05 -3.09
N VAL A 66 7.93 3.28 -4.34
CA VAL A 66 7.00 3.48 -5.47
C VAL A 66 6.73 2.15 -6.18
N TYR A 67 5.46 1.83 -6.42
CA TYR A 67 5.13 0.63 -7.18
C TYR A 67 4.43 0.91 -8.52
N GLN A 68 3.94 2.14 -8.73
CA GLN A 68 3.28 2.51 -9.99
C GLN A 68 3.36 4.02 -10.24
N ILE A 69 3.69 4.40 -11.47
CA ILE A 69 3.45 5.76 -11.98
C ILE A 69 2.04 5.77 -12.58
N ASN A 70 1.17 6.65 -12.08
CA ASN A 70 -0.21 6.76 -12.54
C ASN A 70 -0.36 7.74 -13.69
N MET A 71 0.16 8.95 -13.50
CA MET A 71 0.04 10.03 -14.47
C MET A 71 1.31 10.88 -14.50
N VAL A 72 1.62 11.42 -15.68
CA VAL A 72 2.65 12.45 -15.87
C VAL A 72 2.01 13.59 -16.63
N GLY A 73 2.19 14.80 -16.14
CA GLY A 73 1.72 16.03 -16.75
C GLY A 73 2.83 17.07 -16.90
N GLY A 74 2.53 18.19 -17.56
CA GLY A 74 3.42 19.34 -17.68
C GLY A 74 4.55 19.21 -18.71
N ILE A 75 4.77 18.02 -19.29
CA ILE A 75 5.83 17.75 -20.26
C ILE A 75 5.39 16.72 -21.31
N ASP A 76 6.07 16.68 -22.44
CA ASP A 76 5.99 15.56 -23.39
C ASP A 76 6.89 14.40 -22.95
N TYR A 77 6.36 13.18 -23.00
CA TYR A 77 7.07 11.99 -22.52
C TYR A 77 6.66 10.70 -23.23
N VAL A 78 7.44 9.64 -23.00
CA VAL A 78 7.11 8.26 -23.40
C VAL A 78 7.38 7.31 -22.24
N PHE A 79 6.41 6.44 -21.94
CA PHE A 79 6.61 5.33 -21.04
C PHE A 79 7.49 4.23 -21.67
N LYS A 80 8.40 3.67 -20.88
CA LYS A 80 9.24 2.51 -21.20
C LYS A 80 9.18 1.48 -20.08
N ALA A 81 9.70 0.28 -20.37
CA ALA A 81 9.79 -0.81 -19.40
C ALA A 81 8.45 -1.06 -18.67
N ASN A 82 7.36 -1.24 -19.41
CA ASN A 82 6.01 -1.50 -18.87
C ASN A 82 5.51 -0.42 -17.90
N GLY A 83 5.87 0.85 -18.13
CA GLY A 83 5.40 1.97 -17.32
C GLY A 83 6.24 2.28 -16.08
N THR A 84 7.38 1.61 -15.90
CA THR A 84 8.27 1.86 -14.76
C THR A 84 9.31 2.97 -15.02
N ILE A 85 9.43 3.39 -16.26
CA ILE A 85 10.38 4.43 -16.71
C ILE A 85 9.65 5.44 -17.56
N VAL A 86 9.88 6.72 -17.30
CA VAL A 86 9.44 7.84 -18.12
C VAL A 86 10.66 8.43 -18.81
N LYS A 87 10.65 8.48 -20.15
CA LYS A 87 11.65 9.23 -20.94
C LYS A 87 11.04 10.57 -21.31
N VAL A 88 11.70 11.65 -20.89
CA VAL A 88 11.32 13.02 -21.16
C VAL A 88 11.64 13.37 -22.62
N LEU A 89 10.69 13.97 -23.33
CA LEU A 89 10.85 14.42 -24.72
C LEU A 89 10.93 15.93 -24.84
N GLU A 90 10.49 16.68 -23.81
CA GLU A 90 10.51 18.12 -23.76
C GLU A 90 10.92 18.60 -22.37
N SER A 91 11.78 19.62 -22.28
CA SER A 91 12.20 20.21 -21.00
C SER A 91 11.07 21.00 -20.36
N GLY A 92 10.91 20.91 -19.06
CA GLY A 92 9.87 21.63 -18.30
C GLY A 92 9.72 21.11 -16.87
N THR A 93 8.62 21.49 -16.25
CA THR A 93 8.23 20.97 -14.92
C THR A 93 7.33 19.77 -15.09
N ALA A 94 7.79 18.60 -14.70
CA ALA A 94 7.00 17.38 -14.71
C ALA A 94 6.16 17.27 -13.43
N GLU A 95 4.86 17.12 -13.59
CA GLU A 95 3.89 16.82 -12.52
C GLU A 95 3.58 15.33 -12.54
N ILE A 96 3.97 14.59 -11.52
CA ILE A 96 3.88 13.12 -11.51
C ILE A 96 3.00 12.66 -10.36
N GLU A 97 1.91 11.97 -10.69
CA GLU A 97 1.12 11.20 -9.73
C GLU A 97 1.61 9.76 -9.70
N LEU A 98 1.89 9.27 -8.50
CA LEU A 98 2.39 7.91 -8.26
C LEU A 98 1.62 7.23 -7.14
N PHE A 99 1.65 5.90 -7.15
CA PHE A 99 1.15 5.10 -6.05
C PHE A 99 2.31 4.46 -5.31
N VAL A 100 2.24 4.54 -3.98
CA VAL A 100 3.31 4.15 -3.07
C VAL A 100 2.84 3.10 -2.07
N TYR A 101 3.82 2.34 -1.54
CA TYR A 101 3.60 1.57 -0.34
C TYR A 101 3.71 2.45 0.90
N PRO A 102 2.96 2.15 1.98
CA PRO A 102 3.19 2.77 3.27
C PRO A 102 4.56 2.38 3.84
N GLU A 103 5.03 3.12 4.82
CA GLU A 103 6.31 2.84 5.47
C GLU A 103 6.32 1.44 6.10
N ARG A 104 7.43 0.72 5.93
CA ARG A 104 7.59 -0.63 6.51
C ARG A 104 7.71 -0.58 8.03
N ILE A 105 7.01 -1.48 8.70
CA ILE A 105 7.22 -1.74 10.14
C ILE A 105 8.48 -2.57 10.29
N MET A 106 9.44 -2.07 11.05
CA MET A 106 10.69 -2.72 11.37
C MET A 106 10.75 -3.06 12.87
N ALA A 107 11.65 -3.95 13.27
CA ALA A 107 11.88 -4.26 14.68
C ALA A 107 12.26 -3.04 15.54
N THR A 108 12.77 -1.98 14.90
CA THR A 108 13.11 -0.70 15.54
C THR A 108 11.98 0.31 15.56
N THR A 109 10.87 0.04 14.87
CA THR A 109 9.69 0.91 14.85
C THR A 109 9.04 0.91 16.22
N LYS A 110 8.83 2.11 16.79
CA LYS A 110 8.16 2.24 18.08
C LYS A 110 6.66 2.25 17.88
N ASP A 111 5.95 1.37 18.54
CA ASP A 111 4.50 1.14 18.40
C ASP A 111 3.66 2.43 18.50
N LYS A 112 4.08 3.35 19.37
CA LYS A 112 3.35 4.62 19.59
C LYS A 112 3.62 5.71 18.55
N ALA A 113 4.56 5.49 17.63
CA ALA A 113 4.96 6.48 16.63
C ALA A 113 4.58 6.07 15.20
N TYR A 114 4.06 4.85 15.01
CA TYR A 114 3.69 4.36 13.70
C TYR A 114 2.21 4.66 13.41
N GLU A 115 1.96 5.36 12.31
CA GLU A 115 0.63 5.63 11.79
C GLU A 115 0.42 4.84 10.50
N PHE A 116 -0.67 4.06 10.45
CA PHE A 116 -1.01 3.32 9.24
C PHE A 116 -1.57 4.27 8.18
N GLU A 117 -0.86 4.45 7.08
CA GLU A 117 -1.27 5.29 5.94
C GLU A 117 -2.29 4.58 5.02
N LEU A 118 -3.15 3.76 5.56
CA LEU A 118 -4.24 3.09 4.85
C LEU A 118 -5.57 3.79 5.10
N SER A 119 -6.51 3.65 4.18
CA SER A 119 -7.87 4.09 4.40
C SER A 119 -8.54 3.29 5.52
N ASN A 120 -9.49 3.87 6.24
CA ASN A 120 -10.16 3.21 7.37
C ASN A 120 -10.81 1.88 6.98
N ASP A 121 -11.40 1.80 5.78
CA ASP A 121 -12.01 0.59 5.25
C ASP A 121 -10.96 -0.51 4.93
N ALA A 122 -9.75 -0.14 4.52
CA ALA A 122 -8.65 -1.07 4.36
C ALA A 122 -8.07 -1.53 5.71
N LEU A 123 -7.97 -0.63 6.69
CA LEU A 123 -7.50 -0.96 8.04
C LEU A 123 -8.40 -1.99 8.75
N GLU A 124 -9.71 -1.97 8.49
CA GLU A 124 -10.64 -2.97 9.03
C GLU A 124 -10.33 -4.40 8.55
N LEU A 125 -9.65 -4.56 7.43
CA LEU A 125 -9.29 -5.87 6.87
C LEU A 125 -7.98 -6.41 7.46
N MET A 126 -7.08 -5.54 7.90
CA MET A 126 -5.74 -5.93 8.36
C MET A 126 -5.74 -7.06 9.41
N PRO A 127 -6.54 -7.01 10.50
CA PRO A 127 -6.51 -8.06 11.50
C PRO A 127 -6.87 -9.44 10.95
N TYR A 128 -7.76 -9.49 9.96
CA TYR A 128 -8.19 -10.75 9.33
C TYR A 128 -7.12 -11.33 8.41
N GLY A 129 -6.47 -10.49 7.60
CA GLY A 129 -5.36 -10.92 6.73
C GLY A 129 -4.16 -11.39 7.55
N VAL A 130 -3.78 -10.65 8.58
CA VAL A 130 -2.69 -11.01 9.48
C VAL A 130 -2.98 -12.32 10.21
N ALA A 131 -4.18 -12.48 10.78
CA ALA A 131 -4.57 -13.71 11.46
C ALA A 131 -4.61 -14.92 10.50
N ALA A 132 -5.09 -14.73 9.28
CA ALA A 132 -5.11 -15.78 8.26
C ALA A 132 -3.70 -16.30 7.95
N ASP A 133 -2.73 -15.42 7.80
CA ASP A 133 -1.35 -15.80 7.47
C ASP A 133 -0.59 -16.37 8.67
N LEU A 134 -0.74 -15.82 9.87
CA LEU A 134 -0.08 -16.34 11.06
C LEU A 134 -0.58 -17.73 11.46
N LEU A 135 -1.87 -18.02 11.27
CA LEU A 135 -2.48 -19.28 11.67
C LEU A 135 -2.42 -20.37 10.57
N LYS A 136 -1.79 -20.10 9.44
CA LYS A 136 -1.73 -21.01 8.28
C LYS A 136 -1.01 -22.33 8.55
N SER A 137 -0.03 -22.34 9.43
CA SER A 137 0.94 -23.43 9.61
C SER A 137 0.81 -24.20 10.93
N ASP A 138 -0.18 -23.90 11.76
CA ASP A 138 -0.27 -24.42 13.11
C ASP A 138 -1.46 -25.39 13.31
N VAL A 139 -1.53 -25.99 14.49
CA VAL A 139 -2.67 -26.78 15.02
C VAL A 139 -3.99 -26.00 14.89
N SER A 140 -3.92 -24.69 14.73
CA SER A 140 -5.01 -23.74 14.51
C SER A 140 -5.40 -23.52 13.04
N ALA A 141 -4.94 -24.33 12.10
CA ALA A 141 -5.18 -24.14 10.66
C ALA A 141 -6.69 -24.02 10.27
N GLU A 142 -7.57 -24.61 11.08
CA GLU A 142 -9.03 -24.45 10.89
C GLU A 142 -9.48 -23.00 11.16
N TYR A 143 -8.94 -22.36 12.18
CA TYR A 143 -9.20 -20.95 12.47
C TYR A 143 -8.60 -20.04 11.38
N GLY A 144 -7.40 -20.36 10.93
CA GLY A 144 -6.75 -19.64 9.82
C GLY A 144 -7.63 -19.60 8.55
N LYS A 145 -8.31 -20.71 8.22
CA LYS A 145 -9.26 -20.74 7.08
C LYS A 145 -10.44 -19.81 7.28
N VAL A 146 -11.02 -19.76 8.48
CA VAL A 146 -12.15 -18.85 8.77
C VAL A 146 -11.73 -17.39 8.60
N TYR A 147 -10.54 -17.02 9.06
CA TYR A 147 -10.02 -15.66 8.86
C TYR A 147 -9.72 -15.37 7.40
N ALA A 148 -9.16 -16.33 6.65
CA ALA A 148 -8.89 -16.19 5.23
C ALA A 148 -10.18 -15.97 4.41
N GLU A 149 -11.21 -16.78 4.62
CA GLU A 149 -12.50 -16.63 3.94
C GLU A 149 -13.14 -15.27 4.24
N ARG A 150 -13.04 -14.82 5.49
CA ARG A 150 -13.55 -13.50 5.88
C ARG A 150 -12.77 -12.37 5.24
N TYR A 151 -11.43 -12.46 5.23
CA TYR A 151 -10.54 -11.50 4.59
C TYR A 151 -10.85 -11.38 3.09
N GLU A 152 -10.92 -12.50 2.37
CA GLU A 152 -11.25 -12.53 0.94
C GLU A 152 -12.61 -11.89 0.64
N THR A 153 -13.63 -12.23 1.45
CA THR A 153 -14.97 -11.65 1.29
C THR A 153 -14.96 -10.12 1.49
N MET A 154 -14.20 -9.62 2.46
CA MET A 154 -14.07 -8.20 2.72
C MET A 154 -13.24 -7.51 1.63
N LEU A 155 -12.18 -8.16 1.15
CA LEU A 155 -11.31 -7.67 0.07
C LEU A 155 -12.10 -7.46 -1.23
N GLN A 156 -12.96 -8.42 -1.60
CA GLN A 156 -13.85 -8.29 -2.76
C GLN A 156 -14.79 -7.07 -2.64
N ARG A 157 -15.29 -6.79 -1.44
CA ARG A 157 -16.12 -5.60 -1.18
C ARG A 157 -15.32 -4.30 -1.25
N LEU A 158 -14.05 -4.33 -0.84
CA LEU A 158 -13.14 -3.20 -0.92
C LEU A 158 -12.90 -2.80 -2.38
N ASP A 159 -12.59 -3.76 -3.24
CA ASP A 159 -12.36 -3.57 -4.67
C ASP A 159 -13.60 -3.00 -5.38
N SER A 160 -14.77 -3.57 -5.15
CA SER A 160 -16.03 -3.08 -5.74
C SER A 160 -16.37 -1.65 -5.37
N ARG A 161 -16.05 -1.21 -4.15
CA ARG A 161 -16.25 0.19 -3.73
C ARG A 161 -15.30 1.16 -4.45
N TYR A 162 -14.09 0.73 -4.82
CA TYR A 162 -13.16 1.54 -5.57
C TYR A 162 -13.62 1.78 -7.02
N ALA A 163 -14.15 0.76 -7.68
CA ALA A 163 -14.66 0.85 -9.04
C ALA A 163 -15.85 1.81 -9.19
N MET A 164 -16.60 2.04 -8.11
CA MET A 164 -17.76 2.96 -8.11
C MET A 164 -17.40 4.45 -7.91
N THR A 165 -16.15 4.78 -7.56
CA THR A 165 -15.75 6.16 -7.22
C THR A 165 -15.16 6.94 -8.39
N SER A 166 -14.89 6.33 -9.54
CA SER A 166 -14.45 7.03 -10.75
C SER A 166 -15.65 7.46 -11.61
N VAL A 167 -16.36 8.48 -11.14
CA VAL A 167 -17.30 9.20 -12.02
C VAL A 167 -16.49 10.21 -12.83
N PHE A 168 -16.15 9.87 -14.06
CA PHE A 168 -15.70 10.85 -15.04
C PHE A 168 -16.89 11.75 -15.39
N ILE A 169 -16.89 12.98 -14.91
CA ILE A 169 -17.78 14.01 -15.42
C ILE A 169 -17.09 14.57 -16.67
N GLU A 170 -17.36 14.00 -17.83
CA GLU A 170 -17.10 14.68 -19.09
C GLU A 170 -18.08 15.86 -19.18
N GLY A 171 -17.60 17.03 -18.86
CA GLY A 171 -18.30 18.29 -19.10
C GLY A 171 -18.24 18.62 -20.58
N GLY A 172 -19.16 18.08 -21.36
CA GLY A 172 -19.39 18.54 -22.72
C GLY A 172 -20.02 19.93 -22.67
N VAL A 173 -19.25 20.98 -22.96
CA VAL A 173 -19.77 22.29 -23.28
C VAL A 173 -20.20 22.23 -24.75
N ASN A 174 -21.50 22.04 -24.99
CA ASN A 174 -22.07 22.40 -26.30
C ASN A 174 -22.34 23.89 -26.32
N VAL A 175 -21.65 24.59 -27.21
CA VAL A 175 -22.00 25.94 -27.68
C VAL A 175 -22.86 25.80 -28.91
#